data_6d3d4c3703801e36ed457e6756e1d54d
#
_entry.id   6d3d4c3703801e36ed457e6756e1d54d
#
_cell.length_a   1.000
_cell.length_b   1.000
_cell.length_c   1.000
_cell.angle_alpha   90.00
_cell.angle_beta   90.00
_cell.angle_gamma   90.00
#
_symmetry.space_group_name_H-M   'P 1'
#
loop_
_entity.id
_entity.type
_entity.pdbx_description
1 polymer ?
#
loop_
_entity_poly.entity_id
_entity_poly.type
_entity_poly.pdbx_seq_one_letter_code
_entity_poly.pdbx_strand_id
1 'polypeptide(L)'
;MIKNFKWLLLASLAFVACDNEDEVKIDANSSDGKPLTAGSAVVTKYVALGDSYAAGYSDNALFSLGQEGSYANIIAKQFALAGGGEFKTPLMADNVGGLLLGGNVIAGPRLYFNGSAPVSVSGKPST
;
A
#
# COMPACT_ATOMS: atom_id res chain seq x y z
N MET A 1 0.94 -58.82 -10.12
CA MET A 1 0.41 -57.53 -9.70
C MET A 1 1.47 -56.58 -9.09
N ILE A 2 2.70 -56.51 -9.61
CA ILE A 2 3.79 -55.69 -9.01
C ILE A 2 4.50 -54.84 -10.08
N LYS A 3 3.99 -54.77 -11.30
CA LYS A 3 4.66 -54.04 -12.39
C LYS A 3 4.47 -52.53 -12.35
N ASN A 4 3.49 -52.02 -11.61
CA ASN A 4 3.17 -50.56 -11.55
C ASN A 4 3.67 -49.86 -10.30
N PHE A 5 4.26 -50.61 -9.35
CA PHE A 5 4.76 -50.03 -8.10
C PHE A 5 6.03 -49.17 -8.29
N LYS A 6 6.83 -49.46 -9.28
CA LYS A 6 8.06 -48.69 -9.60
C LYS A 6 7.74 -47.29 -10.14
N TRP A 7 6.61 -47.14 -10.83
CA TRP A 7 6.16 -45.84 -11.35
C TRP A 7 5.55 -44.94 -10.28
N LEU A 8 4.93 -45.53 -9.26
CA LEU A 8 4.41 -44.80 -8.09
C LEU A 8 5.54 -44.24 -7.21
N LEU A 9 6.65 -44.96 -7.09
CA LEU A 9 7.84 -44.49 -6.38
C LEU A 9 8.57 -43.36 -7.12
N LEU A 10 8.58 -43.38 -8.47
CA LEU A 10 9.15 -42.29 -9.25
C LEU A 10 8.27 -41.02 -9.20
N ALA A 11 6.94 -41.14 -9.12
CA ALA A 11 6.03 -40.03 -9.02
C ALA A 11 6.10 -39.35 -7.62
N SER A 12 6.36 -40.08 -6.54
CA SER A 12 6.50 -39.53 -5.20
C SER A 12 7.79 -38.74 -4.99
N LEU A 13 8.86 -39.06 -5.74
CA LEU A 13 10.11 -38.29 -5.69
C LEU A 13 10.01 -36.90 -6.36
N ALA A 14 9.03 -36.70 -7.25
CA ALA A 14 8.84 -35.43 -7.92
C ALA A 14 8.16 -34.35 -7.02
N PHE A 15 7.55 -34.74 -5.89
CA PHE A 15 6.89 -33.83 -4.97
C PHE A 15 7.76 -33.36 -3.79
N VAL A 16 8.94 -33.95 -3.61
CA VAL A 16 9.86 -33.59 -2.51
C VAL A 16 10.86 -32.49 -2.93
N ALA A 17 10.85 -32.06 -4.19
CA ALA A 17 11.83 -31.10 -4.71
C ALA A 17 11.43 -29.62 -4.54
N CYS A 18 10.34 -29.32 -3.82
CA CYS A 18 9.89 -27.95 -3.58
C CYS A 18 9.88 -27.56 -2.10
N ASP A 19 10.53 -28.33 -1.24
CA ASP A 19 10.60 -28.03 0.20
C ASP A 19 12.01 -27.56 0.59
N ASN A 20 12.47 -26.51 -0.08
CA ASN A 20 13.52 -25.65 0.47
C ASN A 20 12.84 -24.47 1.10
N GLU A 21 12.18 -24.70 2.23
CA GLU A 21 11.90 -23.63 3.20
C GLU A 21 13.20 -23.26 3.95
N ASP A 22 14.23 -22.88 3.24
CA ASP A 22 15.06 -21.82 3.74
C ASP A 22 14.19 -20.58 3.68
N GLU A 23 13.50 -20.27 4.79
CA GLU A 23 12.95 -18.95 5.01
C GLU A 23 14.10 -17.95 4.92
N VAL A 24 14.49 -17.60 3.71
CA VAL A 24 15.16 -16.34 3.48
C VAL A 24 14.11 -15.31 3.89
N LYS A 25 14.18 -14.83 5.10
CA LYS A 25 13.47 -13.62 5.54
C LYS A 25 13.99 -12.51 4.66
N ILE A 26 13.44 -12.45 3.44
CA ILE A 26 13.64 -11.31 2.56
C ILE A 26 12.98 -10.18 3.32
N ASP A 27 13.80 -9.31 3.89
CA ASP A 27 13.28 -8.01 4.34
C ASP A 27 12.56 -7.44 3.11
N ALA A 28 11.24 -7.24 3.22
CA ALA A 28 10.39 -6.84 2.10
C ALA A 28 10.86 -5.53 1.42
N ASN A 29 11.84 -4.88 2.00
CA ASN A 29 12.44 -3.62 1.57
C ASN A 29 13.88 -3.76 1.07
N SER A 30 14.38 -4.99 0.86
CA SER A 30 15.74 -5.24 0.41
C SER A 30 15.73 -6.25 -0.73
N SER A 31 16.35 -5.93 -1.85
CA SER A 31 16.50 -6.85 -2.99
C SER A 31 17.60 -7.89 -2.79
N ASP A 32 18.47 -7.71 -1.78
CA ASP A 32 19.64 -8.56 -1.48
C ASP A 32 19.62 -9.14 -0.06
N GLY A 33 18.51 -9.01 0.66
CA GLY A 33 18.34 -9.48 2.03
C GLY A 33 19.08 -8.67 3.08
N LYS A 34 19.67 -7.52 2.71
CA LYS A 34 20.36 -6.62 3.66
C LYS A 34 19.43 -5.50 4.08
N PRO A 35 19.55 -4.98 5.31
CA PRO A 35 18.79 -3.82 5.74
C PRO A 35 18.96 -2.63 4.80
N LEU A 36 17.87 -1.92 4.53
CA LEU A 36 17.90 -0.70 3.73
C LEU A 36 18.75 0.37 4.45
N THR A 37 19.65 1.01 3.71
CA THR A 37 20.47 2.10 4.22
C THR A 37 20.37 3.31 3.31
N ALA A 38 20.47 4.50 3.88
CA ALA A 38 20.48 5.75 3.11
C ALA A 38 21.79 5.95 2.30
N GLY A 39 22.83 5.15 2.57
CA GLY A 39 24.16 5.37 2.00
C GLY A 39 24.66 6.78 2.34
N SER A 40 25.01 7.57 1.33
CA SER A 40 25.43 8.97 1.49
C SER A 40 24.27 9.97 1.46
N ALA A 41 23.02 9.51 1.24
CA ALA A 41 21.87 10.39 1.19
C ALA A 41 21.40 10.80 2.59
N VAL A 42 20.96 12.05 2.74
CA VAL A 42 20.38 12.56 3.98
C VAL A 42 18.85 12.48 3.86
N VAL A 43 18.25 11.49 4.50
CA VAL A 43 16.79 11.23 4.44
C VAL A 43 16.06 11.64 5.71
N THR A 44 16.73 12.32 6.64
CA THR A 44 16.17 12.71 7.94
C THR A 44 15.11 13.78 7.86
N LYS A 45 15.03 14.52 6.74
CA LYS A 45 14.00 15.51 6.46
C LYS A 45 13.44 15.26 5.08
N TYR A 46 12.15 14.98 5.02
CA TYR A 46 11.41 14.78 3.78
C TYR A 46 10.20 15.72 3.74
N VAL A 47 10.03 16.41 2.64
CA VAL A 47 8.87 17.25 2.35
C VAL A 47 8.37 16.89 0.97
N ALA A 48 7.07 16.58 0.86
CA ALA A 48 6.42 16.35 -0.41
C ALA A 48 5.63 17.61 -0.81
N LEU A 49 5.92 18.12 -1.99
CA LEU A 49 5.15 19.17 -2.66
C LEU A 49 4.52 18.58 -3.91
N GLY A 50 3.26 18.87 -4.13
CA GLY A 50 2.56 18.35 -5.31
C GLY A 50 1.09 18.72 -5.29
N ASP A 51 0.38 18.13 -6.22
CA ASP A 51 -1.05 18.30 -6.46
C ASP A 51 -1.89 17.21 -5.79
N SER A 52 -3.08 16.96 -6.33
CA SER A 52 -4.01 15.92 -5.89
C SER A 52 -3.38 14.51 -5.87
N TYR A 53 -2.43 14.21 -6.77
CA TYR A 53 -1.70 12.94 -6.80
C TYR A 53 -0.80 12.77 -5.57
N ALA A 54 -0.06 13.80 -5.21
CA ALA A 54 0.77 13.80 -4.02
C ALA A 54 -0.08 13.69 -2.75
N ALA A 55 -1.25 14.32 -2.76
CA ALA A 55 -2.20 14.26 -1.65
C ALA A 55 -2.91 12.91 -1.51
N GLY A 56 -2.87 12.02 -2.51
CA GLY A 56 -3.59 10.75 -2.50
C GLY A 56 -5.06 10.86 -2.88
N TYR A 57 -5.41 11.87 -3.68
CA TYR A 57 -6.76 12.00 -4.23
C TYR A 57 -7.06 10.85 -5.18
N SER A 58 -8.13 10.12 -4.91
CA SER A 58 -8.62 9.02 -5.74
C SER A 58 -10.13 8.88 -5.56
N ASP A 59 -10.77 8.08 -6.40
CA ASP A 59 -12.21 7.81 -6.29
C ASP A 59 -13.08 9.08 -6.22
N ASN A 60 -12.64 10.13 -6.91
CA ASN A 60 -13.28 11.44 -6.96
C ASN A 60 -13.28 12.23 -5.62
N ALA A 61 -12.45 11.87 -4.65
CA ALA A 61 -12.35 12.60 -3.39
C ALA A 61 -10.97 12.47 -2.72
N LEU A 62 -10.73 13.31 -1.73
CA LEU A 62 -9.65 13.14 -0.76
C LEU A 62 -10.24 12.49 0.50
N PHE A 63 -9.63 11.40 0.99
CA PHE A 63 -10.04 10.64 2.16
C PHE A 63 -8.83 10.00 2.83
N SER A 64 -8.92 9.63 4.09
CA SER A 64 -7.76 9.25 4.91
C SER A 64 -7.00 8.05 4.35
N LEU A 65 -7.65 6.96 3.94
CA LEU A 65 -6.97 5.79 3.34
C LEU A 65 -6.27 6.12 2.01
N GLY A 66 -6.88 6.97 1.17
CA GLY A 66 -6.25 7.42 -0.07
C GLY A 66 -4.98 8.22 0.22
N GLN A 67 -5.02 9.09 1.21
CA GLN A 67 -3.87 9.87 1.65
C GLN A 67 -2.75 8.97 2.20
N GLU A 68 -3.08 8.01 3.07
CA GLU A 68 -2.13 7.04 3.62
C GLU A 68 -1.47 6.17 2.54
N GLY A 69 -2.20 5.89 1.45
CA GLY A 69 -1.72 5.17 0.27
C GLY A 69 -1.03 6.05 -0.78
N SER A 70 -0.90 7.36 -0.57
CA SER A 70 -0.25 8.28 -1.52
C SER A 70 1.22 7.94 -1.73
N TYR A 71 1.75 8.23 -2.91
CA TYR A 71 3.18 8.02 -3.18
C TYR A 71 4.06 8.79 -2.20
N ALA A 72 3.63 9.96 -1.74
CA ALA A 72 4.36 10.76 -0.75
C ALA A 72 4.52 10.00 0.58
N ASN A 73 3.44 9.36 1.05
CA ASN A 73 3.49 8.51 2.23
C ASN A 73 4.29 7.23 2.02
N ILE A 74 4.18 6.61 0.83
CA ILE A 74 4.96 5.41 0.50
C ILE A 74 6.46 5.72 0.54
N ILE A 75 6.90 6.81 -0.10
CA ILE A 75 8.29 7.27 -0.08
C ILE A 75 8.75 7.57 1.35
N ALA A 76 7.92 8.27 2.14
CA ALA A 76 8.23 8.57 3.54
C ALA A 76 8.47 7.30 4.37
N LYS A 77 7.63 6.28 4.19
CA LYS A 77 7.79 4.96 4.84
C LYS A 77 9.11 4.29 4.44
N GLN A 78 9.50 4.39 3.17
CA GLN A 78 10.80 3.86 2.72
C GLN A 78 11.98 4.63 3.32
N PHE A 79 11.90 5.96 3.39
CA PHE A 79 12.92 6.75 4.05
C PHE A 79 13.03 6.45 5.55
N ALA A 80 11.90 6.22 6.22
CA ALA A 80 11.91 5.82 7.63
C ALA A 80 12.72 4.54 7.89
N LEU A 81 12.63 3.55 6.98
CA LEU A 81 13.43 2.31 7.05
C LEU A 81 14.94 2.56 6.88
N ALA A 82 15.30 3.62 6.16
CA ALA A 82 16.70 4.03 5.95
C ALA A 82 17.20 5.06 6.98
N GLY A 83 16.49 5.22 8.11
CA GLY A 83 16.83 6.20 9.15
C GLY A 83 16.23 7.58 8.94
N GLY A 84 15.19 7.69 8.12
CA GLY A 84 14.42 8.92 7.90
C GLY A 84 13.65 9.39 9.12
N GLY A 85 13.31 10.68 9.12
CA GLY A 85 12.51 11.31 10.17
C GLY A 85 11.00 11.06 10.00
N GLU A 86 10.23 11.57 10.94
CA GLU A 86 8.76 11.52 10.90
C GLU A 86 8.21 12.32 9.72
N PHE A 87 7.23 11.77 9.02
CA PHE A 87 6.47 12.43 7.96
C PHE A 87 5.02 12.60 8.42
N LYS A 88 4.54 13.83 8.47
CA LYS A 88 3.18 14.18 8.90
C LYS A 88 2.32 14.52 7.70
N THR A 89 1.27 13.74 7.50
CA THR A 89 0.24 14.00 6.49
C THR A 89 -0.96 14.67 7.16
N PRO A 90 -1.45 15.81 6.65
CA PRO A 90 -2.69 16.41 7.13
C PRO A 90 -3.89 15.56 6.64
N LEU A 91 -4.22 14.52 7.38
CA LEU A 91 -5.25 13.56 6.99
C LEU A 91 -6.66 14.17 7.08
N MET A 92 -7.52 13.75 6.17
CA MET A 92 -8.97 13.91 6.30
C MET A 92 -9.47 13.16 7.54
N ALA A 93 -10.59 13.60 8.10
CA ALA A 93 -11.13 13.03 9.32
C ALA A 93 -11.63 11.59 9.16
N ASP A 94 -12.01 11.19 7.95
CA ASP A 94 -12.58 9.87 7.68
C ASP A 94 -12.32 9.38 6.24
N ASN A 95 -12.98 8.28 5.88
CA ASN A 95 -12.93 7.65 4.56
C ASN A 95 -14.16 7.95 3.68
N VAL A 96 -15.01 8.86 4.08
CA VAL A 96 -16.12 9.34 3.25
C VAL A 96 -15.57 10.27 2.17
N GLY A 97 -14.68 11.16 2.55
CA GLY A 97 -14.10 12.15 1.65
C GLY A 97 -15.08 13.24 1.26
N GLY A 98 -14.67 14.07 0.32
CA GLY A 98 -15.44 15.24 -0.11
C GLY A 98 -14.97 16.52 0.56
N LEU A 99 -15.71 17.60 0.36
CA LEU A 99 -15.35 18.90 0.91
C LEU A 99 -16.58 19.67 1.37
N LEU A 100 -16.50 20.20 2.57
CA LEU A 100 -17.49 21.14 3.12
C LEU A 100 -16.93 22.56 3.13
N LEU A 101 -17.78 23.53 2.83
CA LEU A 101 -17.50 24.95 3.03
C LEU A 101 -18.71 25.60 3.70
N GLY A 102 -18.51 26.13 4.90
CA GLY A 102 -19.60 26.74 5.68
C GLY A 102 -20.77 25.77 5.94
N GLY A 103 -20.50 24.48 6.08
CA GLY A 103 -21.52 23.44 6.27
C GLY A 103 -22.19 22.92 4.98
N ASN A 104 -21.89 23.52 3.84
CA ASN A 104 -22.40 23.10 2.54
C ASN A 104 -21.40 22.15 1.83
N VAL A 105 -21.92 21.09 1.22
CA VAL A 105 -21.11 20.17 0.42
C VAL A 105 -20.76 20.85 -0.89
N ILE A 106 -19.46 21.10 -1.13
CA ILE A 106 -18.94 21.68 -2.38
C ILE A 106 -18.22 20.64 -3.25
N ALA A 107 -17.81 19.51 -2.66
CA ALA A 107 -17.40 18.31 -3.37
C ALA A 107 -17.99 17.08 -2.69
N GLY A 108 -18.51 16.16 -3.48
CA GLY A 108 -19.20 14.97 -2.98
C GLY A 108 -18.25 13.94 -2.35
N PRO A 109 -18.82 12.91 -1.67
CA PRO A 109 -18.06 11.80 -1.14
C PRO A 109 -17.34 11.00 -2.24
N ARG A 110 -16.35 10.20 -1.83
CA ARG A 110 -15.68 9.29 -2.75
C ARG A 110 -16.65 8.30 -3.39
N LEU A 111 -16.29 7.80 -4.55
CA LEU A 111 -17.05 6.81 -5.27
C LEU A 111 -16.54 5.39 -4.98
N TYR A 112 -17.40 4.42 -5.17
CA TYR A 112 -17.02 3.00 -5.27
C TYR A 112 -17.83 2.33 -6.37
N PHE A 113 -17.31 1.25 -6.93
CA PHE A 113 -18.04 0.48 -7.95
C PHE A 113 -18.96 -0.53 -7.26
N ASN A 114 -20.27 -0.43 -7.50
CA ASN A 114 -21.30 -1.29 -6.88
C ASN A 114 -21.61 -2.57 -7.66
N GLY A 115 -20.80 -2.86 -8.70
CA GLY A 115 -21.03 -3.98 -9.62
C GLY A 115 -21.68 -3.56 -10.95
N SER A 116 -22.24 -2.36 -11.03
CA SER A 116 -22.89 -1.83 -12.25
C SER A 116 -22.39 -0.44 -12.63
N ALA A 117 -22.16 0.42 -11.63
CA ALA A 117 -21.74 1.80 -11.85
C ALA A 117 -20.96 2.36 -10.64
N PRO A 118 -20.16 3.42 -10.83
CA PRO A 118 -19.63 4.19 -9.72
C PRO A 118 -20.76 4.89 -8.96
N VAL A 119 -20.81 4.70 -7.65
CA VAL A 119 -21.79 5.34 -6.75
C VAL A 119 -21.08 5.93 -5.55
N SER A 120 -21.65 6.99 -4.96
CA SER A 120 -21.07 7.59 -3.76
C SER A 120 -21.18 6.67 -2.57
N VAL A 121 -20.13 6.63 -1.73
CA VAL A 121 -20.23 5.99 -0.42
C VAL A 121 -21.27 6.70 0.43
N SER A 122 -21.90 5.95 1.33
CA SER A 122 -22.85 6.51 2.29
C SER A 122 -22.09 7.37 3.31
N GLY A 123 -22.64 8.52 3.63
CA GLY A 123 -22.07 9.44 4.60
C GLY A 123 -22.10 10.89 4.12
N LYS A 124 -21.96 11.80 5.05
CA LYS A 124 -21.79 13.22 4.79
C LYS A 124 -20.30 13.52 4.90
N PRO A 125 -19.70 14.30 3.97
CA PRO A 125 -18.34 14.78 4.15
C PRO A 125 -18.16 15.41 5.52
N SER A 126 -17.03 15.08 6.16
CA SER A 126 -16.61 15.72 7.41
C SER A 126 -15.40 16.63 7.15
N THR A 127 -15.29 17.68 7.93
CA THR A 127 -14.16 18.63 7.87
C THR A 127 -13.06 18.19 8.81
#